data_1e94fb7c4bd68c986492dfab3985ed0f
#
_entry.id   1e94fb7c4bd68c986492dfab3985ed0f
#
_cell.length_a   1.000
_cell.length_b   1.000
_cell.length_c   1.000
_cell.angle_alpha   90.00
_cell.angle_beta   90.00
_cell.angle_gamma   90.00
#
_symmetry.space_group_name_H-M   'P 1'
#
loop_
_entity.id
_entity.type
_entity.pdbx_description
1 polymer ?
#
loop_
_entity_poly.entity_id
_entity_poly.type
_entity_poly.pdbx_seq_one_letter_code
_entity_poly.pdbx_strand_id
1 'polypeptide(L)'
;MICRIDEMKNKQVVCVSDGCVLGYISDIELDTEKGVLTSVVIYGRPRFFGLFGREDDIVIPYDEIKVIGAETVLVSTVVNLSLKDKKRKSRFTTL
;
A
#
# COMPACT_ATOMS: atom_id res chain seq x y z
N MET A 1 20.21 -1.48 -0.71
CA MET A 1 19.82 -0.74 0.51
C MET A 1 18.93 -1.63 1.37
N ILE A 2 19.19 -1.65 2.66
CA ILE A 2 18.35 -2.41 3.59
C ILE A 2 17.43 -1.46 4.32
N CYS A 3 16.16 -1.83 4.39
CA CYS A 3 15.16 -1.02 5.07
C CYS A 3 14.30 -1.93 5.95
N ARG A 4 14.09 -1.53 7.19
CA ARG A 4 13.23 -2.29 8.09
C ARG A 4 11.77 -1.97 7.79
N ILE A 5 10.89 -2.92 8.10
CA ILE A 5 9.45 -2.71 7.92
C ILE A 5 8.98 -1.48 8.68
N ASP A 6 9.47 -1.30 9.89
CA ASP A 6 9.11 -0.12 10.69
C ASP A 6 9.51 1.18 10.01
N GLU A 7 10.62 1.17 9.29
CA GLU A 7 11.06 2.34 8.53
C GLU A 7 10.18 2.59 7.30
N MET A 8 9.63 1.54 6.71
CA MET A 8 8.72 1.68 5.57
C MET A 8 7.39 2.31 5.98
N LYS A 9 6.90 1.96 7.14
CA LYS A 9 5.63 2.50 7.63
C LYS A 9 5.77 4.00 7.87
N ASN A 10 4.72 4.71 7.57
CA ASN A 10 4.65 6.16 7.70
C ASN A 10 5.43 6.95 6.64
N LYS A 11 6.07 6.30 5.68
CA LYS A 11 6.61 7.02 4.54
C LYS A 11 5.46 7.54 3.69
N GLN A 12 5.62 8.75 3.19
CA GLN A 12 4.64 9.38 2.33
C GLN A 12 4.73 8.79 0.93
N VAL A 13 3.59 8.46 0.33
CA VAL A 13 3.54 7.90 -1.02
C VAL A 13 3.07 8.96 -1.99
N VAL A 14 3.89 9.22 -3.02
CA VAL A 14 3.64 10.25 -4.00
C VAL A 14 3.64 9.65 -5.39
N CYS A 15 2.62 9.98 -6.19
CA CYS A 15 2.54 9.57 -7.58
C CYS A 15 3.40 10.51 -8.43
N VAL A 16 4.37 9.94 -9.18
CA VAL A 16 5.30 10.76 -9.96
C VAL A 16 4.64 11.40 -11.17
N SER A 17 3.56 10.82 -11.68
CA SER A 17 2.93 11.33 -12.91
C SER A 17 2.29 12.71 -12.70
N ASP A 18 1.79 13.00 -11.50
CA ASP A 18 1.10 14.27 -11.23
C ASP A 18 1.54 14.92 -9.91
N GLY A 19 2.45 14.29 -9.17
CA GLY A 19 2.91 14.81 -7.89
C GLY A 19 1.89 14.68 -6.77
N CYS A 20 0.83 13.91 -6.98
CA CYS A 20 -0.24 13.76 -6.01
C CYS A 20 0.21 12.89 -4.83
N VAL A 21 -0.07 13.36 -3.62
CA VAL A 21 0.18 12.57 -2.41
C VAL A 21 -0.98 11.62 -2.22
N LEU A 22 -0.68 10.32 -2.21
CA LEU A 22 -1.70 9.28 -2.04
C LEU A 22 -1.99 9.02 -0.56
N GLY A 23 -1.02 9.23 0.29
CA GLY A 23 -1.14 8.98 1.72
C GLY A 23 0.17 8.48 2.29
N TYR A 24 0.07 7.75 3.39
CA TYR A 24 1.23 7.20 4.09
C TYR A 24 1.12 5.69 4.13
N ILE A 25 2.26 5.02 4.06
CA ILE A 25 2.26 3.55 4.14
C ILE A 25 1.75 3.13 5.51
N SER A 26 0.68 2.36 5.50
CA SER A 26 0.02 1.88 6.71
C SER A 26 0.37 0.42 6.99
N ASP A 27 0.65 -0.35 5.94
CA ASP A 27 0.96 -1.76 6.07
C ASP A 27 1.76 -2.23 4.86
N ILE A 28 2.26 -3.44 4.93
CA ILE A 28 3.10 -4.05 3.89
C ILE A 28 2.62 -5.48 3.70
N GLU A 29 2.57 -5.91 2.45
CA GLU A 29 2.27 -7.30 2.13
C GLU A 29 3.55 -8.02 1.70
N LEU A 30 3.74 -9.21 2.26
CA LEU A 30 4.90 -10.05 1.96
C LEU A 30 4.44 -11.38 1.39
N ASP A 31 5.19 -11.89 0.42
CA ASP A 31 5.04 -13.27 -0.02
C ASP A 31 5.95 -14.10 0.87
N THR A 32 5.36 -14.85 1.79
CA THR A 32 6.12 -15.60 2.78
C THR A 32 6.83 -16.82 2.19
N GLU A 33 6.39 -17.32 1.03
CA GLU A 33 7.07 -18.42 0.37
C GLU A 33 8.35 -17.96 -0.30
N LYS A 34 8.28 -16.79 -0.98
CA LYS A 34 9.44 -16.24 -1.68
C LYS A 34 10.29 -15.33 -0.82
N GLY A 35 9.75 -14.87 0.31
CA GLY A 35 10.46 -13.96 1.19
C GLY A 35 10.65 -12.57 0.60
N VAL A 36 9.69 -12.10 -0.20
CA VAL A 36 9.79 -10.80 -0.85
C VAL A 36 8.59 -9.92 -0.53
N LEU A 37 8.81 -8.61 -0.57
CA LEU A 37 7.74 -7.63 -0.43
C LEU A 37 6.95 -7.58 -1.74
N THR A 38 5.63 -7.74 -1.64
CA THR A 38 4.77 -7.74 -2.82
C THR A 38 4.04 -6.42 -3.03
N SER A 39 3.69 -5.74 -1.95
CA SER A 39 2.90 -4.51 -2.05
C SER A 39 3.06 -3.66 -0.80
N VAL A 40 2.78 -2.37 -0.96
CA VAL A 40 2.58 -1.47 0.19
C VAL A 40 1.11 -1.09 0.24
N VAL A 41 0.60 -0.84 1.43
CA VAL A 41 -0.82 -0.61 1.65
C VAL A 41 -1.02 0.73 2.33
N ILE A 42 -1.95 1.52 1.81
CA ILE A 42 -2.41 2.76 2.41
C ILE A 42 -3.83 2.53 2.86
N TYR A 43 -4.08 2.62 4.17
CA TYR A 43 -5.43 2.37 4.70
C TYR A 43 -6.39 3.45 4.25
N GLY A 44 -7.60 3.02 3.92
CA GLY A 44 -8.67 3.93 3.60
C GLY A 44 -9.12 4.72 4.83
N ARG A 45 -9.74 5.88 4.57
CA ARG A 45 -10.22 6.73 5.64
C ARG A 45 -11.47 6.17 6.27
N PRO A 46 -11.62 6.28 7.61
CA PRO A 46 -12.88 5.95 8.25
C PRO A 46 -14.00 6.87 7.74
N ARG A 47 -15.16 6.31 7.44
CA ARG A 47 -16.33 7.09 7.03
C ARG A 47 -17.12 7.46 8.28
N PHE A 48 -17.46 8.75 8.39
CA PHE A 48 -18.27 9.25 9.51
C PHE A 48 -17.73 8.75 10.85
N PHE A 49 -16.46 9.00 11.11
CA PHE A 49 -15.78 8.60 12.34
C PHE A 49 -15.85 7.09 12.60
N GLY A 50 -15.88 6.30 11.54
CA GLY A 50 -15.89 4.85 11.65
C GLY A 50 -17.28 4.22 11.79
N LEU A 51 -18.33 5.02 11.85
CA LEU A 51 -19.69 4.49 12.00
C LEU A 51 -20.17 3.70 10.78
N PHE A 52 -19.68 4.07 9.58
CA PHE A 52 -20.06 3.43 8.34
C PHE A 52 -18.88 2.72 7.67
N GLY A 53 -17.92 2.24 8.46
CA GLY A 53 -16.76 1.53 7.95
C GLY A 53 -15.68 2.47 7.45
N ARG A 54 -14.81 1.96 6.56
CA ARG A 54 -13.71 2.70 5.96
C ARG A 54 -13.83 2.67 4.45
N GLU A 55 -13.20 3.67 3.80
CA GLU A 55 -12.98 3.60 2.37
C GLU A 55 -12.04 2.43 2.08
N ASP A 56 -12.05 1.95 0.83
CA ASP A 56 -11.17 0.86 0.42
C ASP A 56 -9.70 1.25 0.62
N ASP A 57 -8.89 0.29 1.03
CA ASP A 57 -7.46 0.47 1.12
C ASP A 57 -6.85 0.59 -0.28
N ILE A 58 -5.76 1.34 -0.39
CA ILE A 58 -4.98 1.42 -1.61
C ILE A 58 -3.83 0.43 -1.48
N VAL A 59 -3.76 -0.52 -2.40
CA VAL A 59 -2.69 -1.52 -2.44
C VAL A 59 -1.84 -1.25 -3.67
N ILE A 60 -0.57 -0.95 -3.46
CA ILE A 60 0.35 -0.60 -4.54
C ILE A 60 1.35 -1.73 -4.72
N PRO A 61 1.33 -2.42 -5.86
CA PRO A 61 2.29 -3.49 -6.13
C PRO A 61 3.72 -2.97 -6.14
N TYR A 62 4.65 -3.80 -5.75
CA TYR A 62 6.06 -3.42 -5.71
C TYR A 62 6.56 -2.94 -7.08
N ASP A 63 6.05 -3.52 -8.17
CA ASP A 63 6.42 -3.15 -9.53
C ASP A 63 6.15 -1.68 -9.85
N GLU A 64 5.20 -1.08 -9.16
CA GLU A 64 4.84 0.33 -9.35
C GLU A 64 5.69 1.27 -8.52
N ILE A 65 6.51 0.75 -7.64
CA ILE A 65 7.39 1.58 -6.81
C ILE A 65 8.65 1.91 -7.61
N LYS A 66 8.88 3.20 -7.79
CA LYS A 66 10.05 3.69 -8.55
C LYS A 66 11.23 3.96 -7.65
N VAL A 67 10.98 4.60 -6.51
CA VAL A 67 12.05 5.00 -5.59
C VAL A 67 11.53 4.86 -4.16
N ILE A 68 12.36 4.31 -3.30
CA ILE A 68 12.11 4.31 -1.86
C ILE A 68 13.14 5.24 -1.24
N GLY A 69 12.70 6.42 -0.83
CA GLY A 69 13.55 7.40 -0.18
C GLY A 69 13.48 7.31 1.34
N ALA A 70 14.15 8.23 2.00
CA ALA A 70 14.17 8.26 3.46
C ALA A 70 12.79 8.51 4.07
N GLU A 71 12.02 9.40 3.48
CA GLU A 71 10.70 9.78 4.00
C GLU A 71 9.58 9.63 2.98
N THR A 72 9.91 9.35 1.73
CA THR A 72 8.96 9.35 0.62
C THR A 72 9.18 8.12 -0.25
N VAL A 73 8.07 7.55 -0.73
CA VAL A 73 8.07 6.49 -1.73
C VAL A 73 7.41 7.05 -2.99
N LEU A 74 8.11 6.97 -4.11
CA LEU A 74 7.60 7.43 -5.40
C LEU A 74 7.04 6.25 -6.17
N VAL A 75 5.80 6.39 -6.64
CA VAL A 75 5.12 5.34 -7.41
C VAL A 75 4.73 5.86 -8.79
N SER A 76 4.64 4.96 -9.76
CA SER A 76 4.47 5.35 -11.16
C SER A 76 3.06 5.82 -11.49
N THR A 77 2.05 5.13 -11.00
CA THR A 77 0.66 5.47 -11.33
C THR A 77 -0.27 5.20 -10.16
N VAL A 78 -1.42 5.88 -10.18
CA VAL A 78 -2.53 5.54 -9.30
C VAL A 78 -3.37 4.52 -10.04
N VAL A 79 -3.42 3.30 -9.52
CA VAL A 79 -4.25 2.25 -10.06
C VAL A 79 -5.45 2.10 -9.14
N ASN A 80 -6.63 1.85 -9.70
CA ASN A 80 -7.78 1.52 -8.88
C ASN A 80 -7.55 0.12 -8.29
N LEU A 81 -7.18 0.07 -7.02
CA LEU A 81 -6.74 -1.14 -6.37
C LEU A 81 -7.81 -1.80 -5.51
N SER A 82 -9.02 -1.25 -5.48
CA SER A 82 -10.10 -1.82 -4.67
C SER A 82 -10.42 -3.26 -5.05
N LEU A 83 -10.25 -3.62 -6.32
CA LEU A 83 -10.46 -4.99 -6.77
C LEU A 83 -9.48 -5.97 -6.15
N LYS A 84 -8.28 -5.52 -5.79
CA LYS A 84 -7.27 -6.38 -5.19
C LYS A 84 -7.63 -6.77 -3.76
N ASP A 85 -8.39 -5.95 -3.06
CA ASP A 85 -8.85 -6.28 -1.73
C ASP A 85 -9.73 -7.53 -1.74
N LYS A 86 -10.58 -7.68 -2.78
CA LYS A 86 -11.42 -8.86 -2.91
C LYS A 86 -10.59 -10.12 -3.13
N LYS A 87 -9.51 -10.02 -3.90
CA LYS A 87 -8.61 -11.16 -4.11
C LYS A 87 -7.89 -11.55 -2.83
N ARG A 88 -7.49 -10.59 -2.02
CA ARG A 88 -6.84 -10.87 -0.75
C ARG A 88 -7.78 -11.59 0.21
N LYS A 89 -9.04 -11.17 0.27
CA LYS A 89 -10.05 -11.84 1.08
C LYS A 89 -10.22 -13.30 0.66
N SER A 90 -10.23 -13.55 -0.63
CA SER A 90 -10.33 -14.92 -1.14
C SER A 90 -9.15 -15.78 -0.69
N ARG A 91 -7.95 -15.23 -0.68
CA ARG A 91 -6.78 -15.97 -0.21
C ARG A 91 -6.87 -16.32 1.27
N PHE A 92 -7.39 -15.42 2.07
CA PHE A 92 -7.57 -15.69 3.50
C PHE A 92 -8.55 -16.80 3.74
N THR A 93 -9.59 -16.91 2.93
CA THR A 93 -10.60 -17.96 3.11
C THR A 93 -10.09 -19.33 2.72
N THR A 94 -9.01 -19.41 1.96
CA THR A 94 -8.43 -20.71 1.57
C THR A 94 -7.45 -21.25 2.59
N LEU A 95 -7.07 -20.46 3.54
CA LEU A 95 -6.19 -20.90 4.60
C LEU A 95 -6.95 -21.63 5.69
#